data_8cf75994cb6c5cf324d3682fafa307c0
#
_entry.id   8cf75994cb6c5cf324d3682fafa307c0
#
_cell.length_a   1.000
_cell.length_b   1.000
_cell.length_c   1.000
_cell.angle_alpha   90.00
_cell.angle_beta   90.00
_cell.angle_gamma   90.00
#
_symmetry.space_group_name_H-M   'P 1'
#
loop_
_entity.id
_entity.type
_entity.pdbx_description
1 polymer ?
#
loop_
_entity_poly.entity_id
_entity_poly.type
_entity_poly.pdbx_seq_one_letter_code
_entity_poly.pdbx_strand_id
1 'polypeptide(L)'
;SLGIEWNDTGLGDYTKRMPRAWVLDQVYKIASKYGIYIDLVLINHGAFSVSTNAEWFSNPYYKGNGGPLSDPGEFATNVEAKKFWERRLRYIAARWSGETNQFSWEWWNEVNFTPLGGQTLTDWITWSDSILKKYDPYKTLTTTSWSNAASLQDWSPVDYAVVHVYDDKDPIKTLSVQAEAMKSVVPHKPILVGEMGSGTTTEDPFTDPTGLHLHNSQWAATFVGFGAPASYWWWDIYVDPLGLWGHTKGLSMLVAGTNPAQMKRISVLGIPNTSTLLLQDENVTLGWIRHNDYDRSAKTRLLLEESIKALKTGKKPKTEFPPPKVKSQTIKIPVPTPGNYKVDFMETLSGRSLGSTTTSTASTSLQIRIPD
;
A
#
# COMPACT_ATOMS: atom_id res chain seq x y z
N SER A 1 1.62 19.92 -6.15
CA SER A 1 1.45 19.05 -7.31
C SER A 1 2.55 19.26 -8.35
N LEU A 2 3.06 18.17 -8.92
CA LEU A 2 4.00 18.20 -10.06
C LEU A 2 3.27 18.20 -11.42
N GLY A 3 1.96 18.45 -11.42
CA GLY A 3 1.14 18.50 -12.64
C GLY A 3 1.67 19.48 -13.68
N ILE A 4 1.66 19.03 -14.93
CA ILE A 4 2.13 19.79 -16.10
C ILE A 4 1.05 20.72 -16.70
N GLU A 5 -0.19 20.60 -16.23
CA GLU A 5 -1.33 21.44 -16.57
C GLU A 5 -2.05 21.89 -15.31
N TRP A 6 -2.47 23.14 -15.26
CA TRP A 6 -3.30 23.73 -14.22
C TRP A 6 -4.01 24.99 -14.74
N ASN A 7 -4.85 25.62 -13.92
CA ASN A 7 -5.60 26.81 -14.32
C ASN A 7 -4.73 28.00 -14.80
N ASP A 8 -3.48 28.10 -14.35
CA ASP A 8 -2.54 29.14 -14.72
C ASP A 8 -1.85 28.90 -16.09
N THR A 9 -1.97 27.68 -16.64
CA THR A 9 -1.35 27.30 -17.91
C THR A 9 -2.37 27.05 -19.01
N GLY A 10 -3.59 26.65 -18.65
CA GLY A 10 -4.57 26.11 -19.59
C GLY A 10 -4.21 24.69 -20.05
N LEU A 11 -4.90 24.21 -21.07
CA LEU A 11 -4.75 22.87 -21.64
C LEU A 11 -3.78 22.86 -22.83
N GLY A 12 -2.95 21.82 -22.87
CA GLY A 12 -2.08 21.53 -24.01
C GLY A 12 -0.86 22.45 -24.16
N ASP A 13 -0.60 23.36 -23.23
CA ASP A 13 0.61 24.15 -23.15
C ASP A 13 1.34 23.85 -21.82
N TYR A 14 2.52 23.23 -21.89
CA TYR A 14 3.30 22.81 -20.74
C TYR A 14 4.46 23.75 -20.42
N THR A 15 4.67 24.80 -21.22
CA THR A 15 5.86 25.67 -21.15
C THR A 15 6.04 26.29 -19.78
N LYS A 16 4.98 26.81 -19.16
CA LYS A 16 5.03 27.38 -17.81
C LYS A 16 5.26 26.37 -16.70
N ARG A 17 5.11 25.07 -16.99
CA ARG A 17 5.26 23.98 -16.02
C ARG A 17 6.55 23.15 -16.19
N MET A 18 7.44 23.58 -17.11
CA MET A 18 8.74 22.92 -17.30
C MET A 18 9.57 22.82 -16.04
N PRO A 19 9.62 23.81 -15.11
CA PRO A 19 10.29 23.63 -13.84
C PRO A 19 9.76 22.48 -12.99
N ARG A 20 8.44 22.22 -13.03
CA ARG A 20 7.84 21.07 -12.32
C ARG A 20 8.16 19.75 -12.99
N ALA A 21 8.14 19.70 -14.30
CA ALA A 21 8.58 18.53 -15.06
C ALA A 21 10.05 18.22 -14.78
N TRP A 22 10.91 19.25 -14.71
CA TRP A 22 12.31 19.06 -14.31
C TRP A 22 12.47 18.52 -12.87
N VAL A 23 11.65 18.98 -11.93
CA VAL A 23 11.64 18.40 -10.57
C VAL A 23 11.32 16.92 -10.61
N LEU A 24 10.34 16.50 -11.42
CA LEU A 24 10.01 15.09 -11.58
C LEU A 24 11.17 14.29 -12.21
N ASP A 25 11.90 14.86 -13.17
CA ASP A 25 13.14 14.24 -13.69
C ASP A 25 14.18 14.01 -12.59
N GLN A 26 14.31 14.96 -11.63
CA GLN A 26 15.22 14.76 -10.48
C GLN A 26 14.72 13.68 -9.53
N VAL A 27 13.39 13.57 -9.33
CA VAL A 27 12.80 12.48 -8.55
C VAL A 27 13.15 11.12 -9.17
N TYR A 28 13.01 10.95 -10.49
CA TYR A 28 13.41 9.72 -11.18
C TYR A 28 14.90 9.39 -11.00
N LYS A 29 15.77 10.38 -11.16
CA LYS A 29 17.22 10.20 -10.96
C LYS A 29 17.57 9.78 -9.53
N ILE A 30 16.95 10.42 -8.54
CA ILE A 30 17.18 10.07 -7.13
C ILE A 30 16.62 8.69 -6.82
N ALA A 31 15.41 8.39 -7.24
CA ALA A 31 14.78 7.09 -7.06
C ALA A 31 15.62 5.97 -7.68
N SER A 32 16.09 6.14 -8.92
CA SER A 32 16.98 5.19 -9.60
C SER A 32 18.27 4.94 -8.81
N LYS A 33 18.90 6.00 -8.27
CA LYS A 33 20.11 5.88 -7.45
C LYS A 33 19.92 4.98 -6.22
N TYR A 34 18.72 4.95 -5.65
CA TYR A 34 18.40 4.16 -4.47
C TYR A 34 17.63 2.86 -4.78
N GLY A 35 17.47 2.51 -6.05
CA GLY A 35 16.73 1.30 -6.46
C GLY A 35 15.23 1.38 -6.18
N ILE A 36 14.68 2.59 -6.13
CA ILE A 36 13.25 2.83 -5.91
C ILE A 36 12.54 2.91 -7.26
N TYR A 37 11.47 2.14 -7.42
CA TYR A 37 10.60 2.18 -8.57
C TYR A 37 9.44 3.14 -8.34
N ILE A 38 8.98 3.80 -9.41
CA ILE A 38 7.95 4.84 -9.35
C ILE A 38 6.68 4.35 -10.02
N ASP A 39 5.58 4.37 -9.29
CA ASP A 39 4.22 4.36 -9.82
C ASP A 39 3.78 5.80 -9.98
N LEU A 40 3.67 6.28 -11.23
CA LEU A 40 3.36 7.67 -11.50
C LEU A 40 1.86 7.88 -11.67
N VAL A 41 1.25 8.53 -10.69
CA VAL A 41 -0.15 8.94 -10.72
C VAL A 41 -0.36 10.06 -11.74
N LEU A 42 -1.22 9.84 -12.72
CA LEU A 42 -1.52 10.80 -13.80
C LEU A 42 -2.61 11.80 -13.43
N ILE A 43 -3.62 11.36 -12.66
CA ILE A 43 -4.73 12.21 -12.22
C ILE A 43 -5.03 11.89 -10.74
N ASN A 44 -5.12 12.92 -9.90
CA ASN A 44 -5.65 12.76 -8.55
C ASN A 44 -7.17 13.06 -8.54
N HIS A 45 -7.90 12.47 -7.60
CA HIS A 45 -9.35 12.65 -7.50
C HIS A 45 -9.76 14.11 -7.29
N GLY A 46 -9.02 14.87 -6.49
CA GLY A 46 -9.34 16.27 -6.16
C GLY A 46 -9.52 17.13 -7.40
N ALA A 47 -8.70 16.91 -8.44
CA ALA A 47 -8.78 17.64 -9.68
C ALA A 47 -10.16 17.53 -10.38
N PHE A 48 -10.88 16.44 -10.17
CA PHE A 48 -12.20 16.16 -10.76
C PHE A 48 -13.29 15.94 -9.70
N SER A 49 -13.04 16.27 -8.46
CA SER A 49 -14.01 16.21 -7.36
C SER A 49 -14.59 17.58 -7.05
N VAL A 50 -15.87 17.61 -6.70
CA VAL A 50 -16.59 18.79 -6.19
C VAL A 50 -16.87 18.71 -4.68
N SER A 51 -16.45 17.62 -4.03
CA SER A 51 -16.73 17.36 -2.60
C SER A 51 -15.47 16.97 -1.82
N THR A 52 -14.81 15.86 -2.17
CA THR A 52 -13.64 15.35 -1.46
C THR A 52 -12.37 15.96 -2.01
N ASN A 53 -11.63 16.73 -1.19
CA ASN A 53 -10.43 17.49 -1.60
C ASN A 53 -10.66 18.30 -2.88
N ALA A 54 -11.81 18.96 -2.97
CA ALA A 54 -12.37 19.53 -4.20
C ALA A 54 -11.48 20.60 -4.81
N GLU A 55 -10.95 20.31 -6.01
CA GLU A 55 -10.13 21.21 -6.84
C GLU A 55 -10.73 21.45 -8.24
N TRP A 56 -11.94 20.94 -8.51
CA TRP A 56 -12.56 21.03 -9.83
C TRP A 56 -12.58 22.44 -10.38
N PHE A 57 -12.95 23.44 -9.58
CA PHE A 57 -13.03 24.83 -10.02
C PHE A 57 -11.67 25.48 -10.32
N SER A 58 -10.56 24.81 -9.95
CA SER A 58 -9.19 25.16 -10.34
C SER A 58 -8.65 24.31 -11.49
N ASN A 59 -9.43 23.34 -11.98
CA ASN A 59 -9.00 22.44 -13.05
C ASN A 59 -9.00 23.16 -14.42
N PRO A 60 -7.97 22.99 -15.27
CA PRO A 60 -7.93 23.59 -16.60
C PRO A 60 -8.99 23.03 -17.56
N TYR A 61 -9.55 21.85 -17.30
CA TYR A 61 -10.67 21.30 -18.05
C TYR A 61 -12.00 22.00 -17.74
N TYR A 62 -12.12 22.69 -16.60
CA TYR A 62 -13.33 23.40 -16.24
C TYR A 62 -13.58 24.60 -17.14
N LYS A 63 -14.83 24.76 -17.61
CA LYS A 63 -15.24 25.81 -18.52
C LYS A 63 -14.96 27.22 -17.98
N GLY A 64 -15.09 27.43 -16.68
CA GLY A 64 -14.76 28.69 -16.02
C GLY A 64 -13.28 29.09 -16.13
N ASN A 65 -12.39 28.14 -16.41
CA ASN A 65 -10.95 28.34 -16.65
C ASN A 65 -10.58 28.25 -18.14
N GLY A 66 -11.56 28.29 -19.05
CA GLY A 66 -11.35 28.19 -20.50
C GLY A 66 -11.30 26.75 -21.01
N GLY A 67 -11.57 25.76 -20.21
CA GLY A 67 -11.65 24.36 -20.60
C GLY A 67 -12.97 23.98 -21.29
N PRO A 68 -13.07 22.73 -21.79
CA PRO A 68 -14.24 22.30 -22.56
C PRO A 68 -15.41 21.78 -21.71
N LEU A 69 -15.24 21.59 -20.38
CA LEU A 69 -16.18 20.85 -19.55
C LEU A 69 -16.96 21.77 -18.59
N SER A 70 -18.26 21.55 -18.48
CA SER A 70 -19.11 22.16 -17.44
C SER A 70 -19.15 21.34 -16.17
N ASP A 71 -19.06 20.02 -16.29
CA ASP A 71 -19.13 19.05 -15.19
C ASP A 71 -17.94 18.07 -15.27
N PRO A 72 -17.32 17.67 -14.14
CA PRO A 72 -16.20 16.73 -14.16
C PRO A 72 -16.56 15.35 -14.73
N GLY A 73 -17.83 14.91 -14.64
CA GLY A 73 -18.31 13.66 -15.20
C GLY A 73 -18.26 13.58 -16.73
N GLU A 74 -18.21 14.74 -17.41
CA GLU A 74 -18.08 14.80 -18.88
C GLU A 74 -16.69 14.39 -19.37
N PHE A 75 -15.66 14.35 -18.50
CA PHE A 75 -14.26 14.14 -18.88
C PHE A 75 -14.04 12.87 -19.69
N ALA A 76 -14.69 11.79 -19.32
CA ALA A 76 -14.52 10.49 -19.97
C ALA A 76 -15.16 10.42 -21.37
N THR A 77 -16.13 11.26 -21.67
CA THR A 77 -16.94 11.18 -22.90
C THR A 77 -16.76 12.37 -23.84
N ASN A 78 -16.35 13.54 -23.33
CA ASN A 78 -16.20 14.76 -24.11
C ASN A 78 -15.03 14.64 -25.10
N VAL A 79 -15.32 14.89 -26.40
CA VAL A 79 -14.35 14.71 -27.49
C VAL A 79 -13.16 15.66 -27.38
N GLU A 80 -13.39 16.93 -27.01
CA GLU A 80 -12.31 17.92 -26.89
C GLU A 80 -11.43 17.60 -25.64
N ALA A 81 -12.01 17.18 -24.55
CA ALA A 81 -11.25 16.73 -23.38
C ALA A 81 -10.35 15.55 -23.73
N LYS A 82 -10.85 14.58 -24.50
CA LYS A 82 -10.06 13.44 -24.98
C LYS A 82 -8.88 13.85 -25.86
N LYS A 83 -9.03 14.86 -26.72
CA LYS A 83 -7.91 15.38 -27.54
C LYS A 83 -6.80 15.99 -26.68
N PHE A 84 -7.16 16.76 -25.65
CA PHE A 84 -6.18 17.32 -24.72
C PHE A 84 -5.52 16.22 -23.88
N TRP A 85 -6.30 15.23 -23.45
CA TRP A 85 -5.79 14.08 -22.69
C TRP A 85 -4.79 13.25 -23.53
N GLU A 86 -5.10 12.93 -24.78
CA GLU A 86 -4.16 12.23 -25.68
C GLU A 86 -2.86 13.04 -25.87
N ARG A 87 -2.96 14.36 -26.05
CA ARG A 87 -1.79 15.24 -26.16
C ARG A 87 -0.93 15.18 -24.88
N ARG A 88 -1.56 15.18 -23.72
CA ARG A 88 -0.89 15.05 -22.42
C ARG A 88 -0.22 13.69 -22.26
N LEU A 89 -0.89 12.60 -22.60
CA LEU A 89 -0.31 11.25 -22.56
C LEU A 89 0.92 11.13 -23.47
N ARG A 90 0.84 11.68 -24.68
CA ARG A 90 1.99 11.70 -25.58
C ARG A 90 3.19 12.42 -24.99
N TYR A 91 2.98 13.57 -24.34
CA TYR A 91 4.06 14.30 -23.67
C TYR A 91 4.66 13.51 -22.50
N ILE A 92 3.81 12.94 -21.66
CA ILE A 92 4.20 12.16 -20.48
C ILE A 92 5.04 10.93 -20.92
N ALA A 93 4.54 10.16 -21.87
CA ALA A 93 5.26 9.01 -22.40
C ALA A 93 6.59 9.41 -23.05
N ALA A 94 6.61 10.44 -23.90
CA ALA A 94 7.84 10.90 -24.55
C ALA A 94 8.91 11.37 -23.56
N ARG A 95 8.52 11.83 -22.36
CA ARG A 95 9.47 12.34 -21.37
C ARG A 95 9.95 11.27 -20.39
N TRP A 96 9.05 10.41 -19.91
CA TRP A 96 9.34 9.54 -18.76
C TRP A 96 9.22 8.03 -19.01
N SER A 97 8.68 7.57 -20.17
CA SER A 97 8.59 6.12 -20.38
C SER A 97 9.95 5.43 -20.52
N GLY A 98 11.01 6.17 -20.88
CA GLY A 98 12.37 5.67 -20.97
C GLY A 98 13.11 5.56 -19.62
N GLU A 99 12.49 5.98 -18.52
CA GLU A 99 13.11 5.87 -17.18
C GLU A 99 13.10 4.41 -16.70
N THR A 100 14.27 3.86 -16.42
CA THR A 100 14.43 2.43 -16.10
C THR A 100 13.79 2.00 -14.78
N ASN A 101 13.44 2.95 -13.94
CA ASN A 101 12.73 2.77 -12.68
C ASN A 101 11.27 3.22 -12.73
N GLN A 102 10.72 3.46 -13.93
CA GLN A 102 9.28 3.57 -14.10
C GLN A 102 8.64 2.19 -13.92
N PHE A 103 7.83 2.03 -12.85
CA PHE A 103 7.16 0.77 -12.56
C PHE A 103 5.83 0.69 -13.30
N SER A 104 5.01 1.75 -13.13
CA SER A 104 3.65 1.78 -13.68
C SER A 104 3.12 3.20 -13.88
N TRP A 105 2.07 3.29 -14.67
CA TRP A 105 1.24 4.47 -14.81
C TRP A 105 -0.05 4.25 -14.05
N GLU A 106 -0.33 5.07 -13.03
CA GLU A 106 -1.61 5.07 -12.37
C GLU A 106 -2.55 6.09 -13.03
N TRP A 107 -3.60 5.58 -13.68
CA TRP A 107 -4.56 6.42 -14.38
C TRP A 107 -5.19 7.44 -13.46
N TRP A 108 -5.62 6.99 -12.28
CA TRP A 108 -6.37 7.80 -11.35
C TRP A 108 -6.14 7.37 -9.90
N ASN A 109 -5.74 8.32 -9.06
CA ASN A 109 -5.76 8.11 -7.61
C ASN A 109 -7.17 8.31 -7.09
N GLU A 110 -7.73 7.28 -6.42
CA GLU A 110 -9.02 7.30 -5.74
C GLU A 110 -10.17 7.84 -6.61
N VAL A 111 -10.32 7.29 -7.79
CA VAL A 111 -11.33 7.72 -8.76
C VAL A 111 -12.76 7.67 -8.22
N ASN A 112 -13.03 6.87 -7.19
CA ASN A 112 -14.33 6.79 -6.50
C ASN A 112 -14.78 8.09 -5.82
N PHE A 113 -13.89 9.06 -5.62
CA PHE A 113 -14.24 10.39 -5.13
C PHE A 113 -14.56 11.39 -6.26
N THR A 114 -14.70 10.92 -7.47
CA THR A 114 -15.13 11.68 -8.64
C THR A 114 -16.50 11.19 -9.14
N PRO A 115 -17.21 11.90 -10.00
CA PRO A 115 -18.44 11.40 -10.60
C PRO A 115 -18.23 10.30 -11.67
N LEU A 116 -16.99 9.89 -11.91
CA LEU A 116 -16.65 8.86 -12.89
C LEU A 116 -16.69 7.47 -12.26
N GLY A 117 -17.29 6.52 -12.98
CA GLY A 117 -17.40 5.13 -12.51
C GLY A 117 -18.08 4.21 -13.52
N GLY A 118 -18.22 2.94 -13.16
CA GLY A 118 -18.88 1.93 -13.96
C GLY A 118 -18.30 1.78 -15.35
N GLN A 119 -19.13 1.42 -16.34
CA GLN A 119 -18.70 1.15 -17.71
C GLN A 119 -18.02 2.38 -18.38
N THR A 120 -18.48 3.60 -18.08
CA THR A 120 -17.87 4.82 -18.63
C THR A 120 -16.41 4.97 -18.23
N LEU A 121 -16.07 4.67 -16.99
CA LEU A 121 -14.69 4.69 -16.51
C LEU A 121 -13.87 3.57 -17.14
N THR A 122 -14.41 2.34 -17.19
CA THR A 122 -13.76 1.19 -17.83
C THR A 122 -13.43 1.46 -19.29
N ASP A 123 -14.37 2.01 -20.05
CA ASP A 123 -14.19 2.39 -21.46
C ASP A 123 -13.13 3.48 -21.62
N TRP A 124 -13.13 4.46 -20.71
CA TRP A 124 -12.15 5.55 -20.73
C TRP A 124 -10.73 5.05 -20.42
N ILE A 125 -10.57 4.18 -19.42
CA ILE A 125 -9.26 3.57 -19.09
C ILE A 125 -8.78 2.73 -20.27
N THR A 126 -9.63 1.88 -20.83
CA THR A 126 -9.30 1.04 -21.99
C THR A 126 -8.85 1.88 -23.20
N TRP A 127 -9.56 2.96 -23.48
CA TRP A 127 -9.19 3.90 -24.53
C TRP A 127 -7.87 4.60 -24.21
N SER A 128 -7.68 5.11 -22.99
CA SER A 128 -6.46 5.79 -22.56
C SER A 128 -5.24 4.88 -22.63
N ASP A 129 -5.39 3.62 -22.24
CA ASP A 129 -4.35 2.59 -22.35
C ASP A 129 -3.97 2.34 -23.83
N SER A 130 -4.96 2.26 -24.72
CA SER A 130 -4.71 2.11 -26.14
C SER A 130 -3.93 3.29 -26.74
N ILE A 131 -4.18 4.50 -26.24
CA ILE A 131 -3.45 5.72 -26.63
C ILE A 131 -2.03 5.70 -26.07
N LEU A 132 -1.88 5.40 -24.77
CA LEU A 132 -0.58 5.36 -24.14
C LEU A 132 0.35 4.35 -24.82
N LYS A 133 -0.13 3.16 -25.13
CA LYS A 133 0.61 2.10 -25.84
C LYS A 133 1.13 2.49 -27.23
N LYS A 134 0.59 3.55 -27.86
CA LYS A 134 1.16 4.10 -29.10
C LYS A 134 2.43 4.90 -28.87
N TYR A 135 2.58 5.48 -27.67
CA TYR A 135 3.66 6.41 -27.33
C TYR A 135 4.66 5.83 -26.34
N ASP A 136 4.26 4.82 -25.55
CA ASP A 136 5.13 4.07 -24.63
C ASP A 136 5.61 2.75 -25.26
N PRO A 137 6.83 2.71 -25.82
CA PRO A 137 7.36 1.52 -26.48
C PRO A 137 7.73 0.40 -25.50
N TYR A 138 7.84 0.71 -24.19
CA TYR A 138 8.27 -0.23 -23.15
C TYR A 138 7.10 -1.02 -22.57
N LYS A 139 5.85 -0.66 -22.91
CA LYS A 139 4.65 -1.32 -22.42
C LYS A 139 4.62 -1.37 -20.88
N THR A 140 4.94 -0.24 -20.28
CA THR A 140 4.92 -0.07 -18.83
C THR A 140 3.55 -0.48 -18.26
N LEU A 141 3.55 -1.12 -17.10
CA LEU A 141 2.34 -1.56 -16.42
C LEU A 141 1.39 -0.39 -16.15
N THR A 142 0.10 -0.69 -16.08
CA THR A 142 -0.93 0.31 -15.76
C THR A 142 -1.77 -0.12 -14.56
N THR A 143 -2.23 0.85 -13.79
CA THR A 143 -3.14 0.65 -12.67
C THR A 143 -4.08 1.84 -12.48
N THR A 144 -4.94 1.74 -11.49
CA THR A 144 -5.74 2.82 -10.90
C THR A 144 -5.98 2.48 -9.44
N SER A 145 -6.23 3.46 -8.58
CA SER A 145 -6.54 3.17 -7.18
C SER A 145 -8.00 3.46 -6.83
N TRP A 146 -8.47 2.80 -5.78
CA TRP A 146 -9.82 2.89 -5.27
C TRP A 146 -9.82 2.81 -3.74
N SER A 147 -10.52 3.72 -3.08
CA SER A 147 -10.60 3.74 -1.63
C SER A 147 -11.78 2.93 -1.11
N ASN A 148 -11.57 2.11 -0.10
CA ASN A 148 -12.53 1.34 0.73
C ASN A 148 -13.52 0.41 -0.01
N ALA A 149 -14.09 0.77 -1.14
CA ALA A 149 -15.06 -0.04 -1.89
C ALA A 149 -14.43 -0.69 -3.14
N ALA A 150 -13.17 -1.07 -3.05
CA ALA A 150 -12.37 -1.57 -4.17
C ALA A 150 -12.98 -2.79 -4.88
N SER A 151 -13.79 -3.59 -4.19
CA SER A 151 -14.52 -4.72 -4.79
C SER A 151 -15.61 -4.30 -5.78
N LEU A 152 -16.02 -3.02 -5.79
CA LEU A 152 -17.02 -2.50 -6.73
C LEU A 152 -16.41 -1.99 -8.04
N GLN A 153 -15.06 -1.88 -8.11
CA GLN A 153 -14.36 -1.42 -9.30
C GLN A 153 -14.17 -2.55 -10.31
N ASP A 154 -14.35 -2.24 -11.61
CA ASP A 154 -13.90 -3.11 -12.68
C ASP A 154 -12.40 -2.94 -12.92
N TRP A 155 -11.63 -4.00 -12.65
CA TRP A 155 -10.18 -4.03 -12.78
C TRP A 155 -9.69 -4.64 -14.10
N SER A 156 -10.61 -4.97 -15.02
CA SER A 156 -10.25 -5.63 -16.29
C SER A 156 -9.26 -4.84 -17.15
N PRO A 157 -9.33 -3.49 -17.24
CA PRO A 157 -8.49 -2.74 -18.16
C PRO A 157 -7.08 -2.40 -17.63
N VAL A 158 -6.73 -2.76 -16.40
CA VAL A 158 -5.42 -2.49 -15.79
C VAL A 158 -4.63 -3.76 -15.52
N ASP A 159 -3.30 -3.67 -15.37
CA ASP A 159 -2.44 -4.83 -15.16
C ASP A 159 -2.50 -5.37 -13.73
N TYR A 160 -2.71 -4.52 -12.73
CA TYR A 160 -2.86 -4.87 -11.32
C TYR A 160 -3.81 -3.91 -10.62
N ALA A 161 -4.31 -4.31 -9.46
CA ALA A 161 -5.23 -3.50 -8.66
C ALA A 161 -4.51 -2.79 -7.51
N VAL A 162 -4.91 -1.55 -7.23
CA VAL A 162 -4.43 -0.79 -6.06
C VAL A 162 -5.62 -0.38 -5.21
N VAL A 163 -5.53 -0.71 -3.91
CA VAL A 163 -6.55 -0.35 -2.92
C VAL A 163 -5.95 0.53 -1.84
N HIS A 164 -6.76 1.45 -1.32
CA HIS A 164 -6.42 2.28 -0.18
C HIS A 164 -7.24 1.85 1.03
N VAL A 165 -6.60 1.68 2.17
CA VAL A 165 -7.22 1.15 3.38
C VAL A 165 -6.88 2.05 4.57
N TYR A 166 -7.87 2.78 5.06
CA TYR A 166 -7.75 3.61 6.25
C TYR A 166 -8.65 3.04 7.35
N ASP A 167 -8.05 2.42 8.35
CA ASP A 167 -8.76 1.76 9.45
C ASP A 167 -7.87 1.76 10.71
N ASP A 168 -8.44 2.12 11.86
CA ASP A 168 -7.77 2.12 13.15
C ASP A 168 -7.76 0.76 13.85
N LYS A 169 -8.41 -0.25 13.25
CA LYS A 169 -8.50 -1.61 13.77
C LYS A 169 -7.21 -2.40 13.59
N ASP A 170 -7.28 -3.67 13.98
CA ASP A 170 -6.18 -4.61 13.77
C ASP A 170 -5.92 -4.83 12.26
N PRO A 171 -4.76 -4.42 11.73
CA PRO A 171 -4.43 -4.56 10.32
C PRO A 171 -4.54 -5.99 9.78
N ILE A 172 -4.30 -7.02 10.59
CA ILE A 172 -4.45 -8.42 10.15
C ILE A 172 -5.90 -8.69 9.76
N LYS A 173 -6.85 -8.26 10.58
CA LYS A 173 -8.29 -8.47 10.32
C LYS A 173 -8.75 -7.65 9.14
N THR A 174 -8.45 -6.36 9.15
CA THR A 174 -8.87 -5.43 8.09
C THR A 174 -8.34 -5.86 6.73
N LEU A 175 -7.03 -6.12 6.63
CA LEU A 175 -6.41 -6.51 5.37
C LEU A 175 -6.80 -7.93 4.93
N SER A 176 -7.08 -8.85 5.87
CA SER A 176 -7.61 -10.16 5.48
C SER A 176 -8.98 -10.06 4.81
N VAL A 177 -9.89 -9.25 5.37
CA VAL A 177 -11.22 -9.01 4.77
C VAL A 177 -11.08 -8.36 3.40
N GLN A 178 -10.22 -7.34 3.30
CA GLN A 178 -9.97 -6.65 2.04
C GLN A 178 -9.36 -7.58 0.97
N ALA A 179 -8.39 -8.42 1.35
CA ALA A 179 -7.77 -9.37 0.43
C ALA A 179 -8.78 -10.40 -0.10
N GLU A 180 -9.66 -10.94 0.74
CA GLU A 180 -10.69 -11.88 0.31
C GLU A 180 -11.74 -11.21 -0.62
N ALA A 181 -12.16 -9.97 -0.29
CA ALA A 181 -13.05 -9.20 -1.16
C ALA A 181 -12.42 -8.94 -2.53
N MET A 182 -11.16 -8.55 -2.57
CA MET A 182 -10.46 -8.28 -3.82
C MET A 182 -10.22 -9.53 -4.66
N LYS A 183 -9.90 -10.67 -4.06
CA LYS A 183 -9.72 -11.94 -4.78
C LYS A 183 -10.96 -12.36 -5.54
N SER A 184 -12.16 -12.00 -5.09
CA SER A 184 -13.41 -12.34 -5.78
C SER A 184 -13.59 -11.55 -7.08
N VAL A 185 -13.01 -10.36 -7.20
CA VAL A 185 -13.15 -9.46 -8.36
C VAL A 185 -11.89 -9.35 -9.22
N VAL A 186 -10.72 -9.70 -8.66
CA VAL A 186 -9.43 -9.71 -9.36
C VAL A 186 -8.67 -11.02 -9.13
N PRO A 187 -9.22 -12.17 -9.52
CA PRO A 187 -8.66 -13.48 -9.13
C PRO A 187 -7.29 -13.79 -9.74
N HIS A 188 -6.89 -13.08 -10.79
CA HIS A 188 -5.70 -13.40 -11.60
C HIS A 188 -4.70 -12.25 -11.72
N LYS A 189 -4.90 -11.14 -10.99
CA LYS A 189 -3.99 -10.00 -11.02
C LYS A 189 -3.39 -9.75 -9.64
N PRO A 190 -2.17 -9.20 -9.57
CA PRO A 190 -1.63 -8.71 -8.30
C PRO A 190 -2.54 -7.62 -7.71
N ILE A 191 -2.57 -7.56 -6.38
CA ILE A 191 -3.30 -6.54 -5.63
C ILE A 191 -2.30 -5.89 -4.68
N LEU A 192 -2.22 -4.56 -4.68
CA LEU A 192 -1.36 -3.79 -3.79
C LEU A 192 -2.21 -2.92 -2.84
N VAL A 193 -1.69 -2.68 -1.65
CA VAL A 193 -2.19 -1.63 -0.76
C VAL A 193 -1.36 -0.39 -1.01
N GLY A 194 -1.86 0.51 -1.87
CA GLY A 194 -1.16 1.73 -2.29
C GLY A 194 -1.13 2.80 -1.20
N GLU A 195 -2.17 2.84 -0.36
CA GLU A 195 -2.21 3.68 0.82
C GLU A 195 -2.80 2.92 2.00
N MET A 196 -2.16 3.08 3.16
CA MET A 196 -2.61 2.54 4.45
C MET A 196 -2.44 3.61 5.53
N GLY A 197 -3.40 3.72 6.42
CA GLY A 197 -3.32 4.62 7.57
C GLY A 197 -4.24 4.19 8.69
N SER A 198 -3.94 4.65 9.92
CA SER A 198 -4.78 4.40 11.09
C SER A 198 -6.05 5.26 11.11
N GLY A 199 -6.21 6.15 10.16
CA GLY A 199 -7.35 7.03 9.94
C GLY A 199 -7.06 7.98 8.79
N THR A 200 -8.02 8.85 8.48
CA THR A 200 -7.97 9.77 7.33
C THR A 200 -7.62 11.21 7.70
N THR A 201 -7.52 11.54 8.99
CA THR A 201 -7.13 12.87 9.46
C THR A 201 -5.65 12.95 9.77
N THR A 202 -5.07 14.14 9.72
CA THR A 202 -3.65 14.39 9.99
C THR A 202 -3.25 14.10 11.44
N GLU A 203 -4.20 14.06 12.36
CA GLU A 203 -3.98 13.79 13.79
C GLU A 203 -3.95 12.28 14.10
N ASP A 204 -4.61 11.46 13.29
CA ASP A 204 -4.78 10.02 13.54
C ASP A 204 -3.45 9.27 13.74
N PRO A 205 -2.39 9.47 12.93
CA PRO A 205 -1.15 8.73 13.10
C PRO A 205 -0.42 9.08 14.40
N PHE A 206 -0.54 10.31 14.91
CA PHE A 206 0.14 10.75 16.14
C PHE A 206 -0.39 10.09 17.41
N THR A 207 -1.51 9.42 17.35
CA THR A 207 -2.01 8.58 18.45
C THR A 207 -1.22 7.27 18.62
N ASP A 208 -0.34 6.95 17.66
CA ASP A 208 0.61 5.83 17.71
C ASP A 208 2.06 6.31 17.44
N PRO A 209 2.69 7.05 18.34
CA PRO A 209 4.02 7.62 18.11
C PRO A 209 5.14 6.59 17.95
N THR A 210 4.84 5.31 18.19
CA THR A 210 5.80 4.21 18.07
C THR A 210 5.71 3.44 16.77
N GLY A 211 4.80 3.80 15.86
CA GLY A 211 4.66 3.15 14.56
C GLY A 211 4.15 1.72 14.57
N LEU A 212 3.40 1.33 15.61
CA LEU A 212 2.93 -0.04 15.75
C LEU A 212 1.91 -0.41 14.67
N HIS A 213 1.02 0.52 14.31
CA HIS A 213 0.09 0.33 13.22
C HIS A 213 0.81 0.24 11.86
N LEU A 214 1.79 1.10 11.61
CA LEU A 214 2.66 1.03 10.43
C LEU A 214 3.33 -0.35 10.33
N HIS A 215 3.99 -0.79 11.41
CA HIS A 215 4.66 -2.10 11.47
C HIS A 215 3.70 -3.24 11.13
N ASN A 216 2.59 -3.32 11.86
CA ASN A 216 1.61 -4.40 11.69
C ASN A 216 0.95 -4.37 10.31
N SER A 217 0.74 -3.18 9.71
CA SER A 217 0.17 -3.05 8.36
C SER A 217 1.06 -3.64 7.28
N GLN A 218 2.37 -3.35 7.34
CA GLN A 218 3.34 -3.88 6.36
C GLN A 218 3.45 -5.40 6.44
N TRP A 219 3.57 -5.95 7.65
CA TRP A 219 3.62 -7.38 7.88
C TRP A 219 2.30 -8.05 7.48
N ALA A 220 1.17 -7.50 7.89
CA ALA A 220 -0.14 -8.05 7.55
C ALA A 220 -0.35 -8.11 6.04
N ALA A 221 -0.13 -7.03 5.30
CA ALA A 221 -0.29 -7.01 3.84
C ALA A 221 0.51 -8.14 3.18
N THR A 222 1.78 -8.30 3.56
CA THR A 222 2.64 -9.37 3.04
C THR A 222 2.06 -10.77 3.32
N PHE A 223 1.61 -11.02 4.54
CA PHE A 223 1.18 -12.36 4.96
C PHE A 223 -0.28 -12.70 4.62
N VAL A 224 -1.13 -11.71 4.31
CA VAL A 224 -2.53 -11.99 3.91
C VAL A 224 -2.72 -12.09 2.39
N GLY A 225 -1.65 -11.89 1.60
CA GLY A 225 -1.65 -12.19 0.18
C GLY A 225 -1.77 -10.99 -0.74
N PHE A 226 -1.38 -9.80 -0.29
CA PHE A 226 -1.09 -8.68 -1.18
C PHE A 226 0.29 -8.87 -1.84
N GLY A 227 0.48 -8.26 -3.01
CA GLY A 227 1.70 -8.39 -3.81
C GLY A 227 2.91 -7.65 -3.25
N ALA A 228 2.70 -6.76 -2.27
CA ALA A 228 3.74 -5.99 -1.59
C ALA A 228 3.31 -5.62 -0.16
N PRO A 229 4.25 -5.21 0.71
CA PRO A 229 3.92 -4.55 1.98
C PRO A 229 3.05 -3.31 1.75
N ALA A 230 2.17 -3.00 2.71
CA ALA A 230 1.33 -1.81 2.61
C ALA A 230 2.17 -0.52 2.61
N SER A 231 1.89 0.38 1.67
CA SER A 231 2.48 1.72 1.64
C SER A 231 1.74 2.62 2.65
N TYR A 232 2.48 3.20 3.59
CA TYR A 232 1.87 4.02 4.63
C TYR A 232 1.77 5.48 4.19
N TRP A 233 0.55 6.07 4.23
CA TRP A 233 0.26 7.40 3.67
C TRP A 233 0.97 8.54 4.40
N TRP A 234 0.97 8.51 5.74
CA TRP A 234 1.51 9.60 6.57
C TRP A 234 3.05 9.59 6.64
N TRP A 235 3.71 9.37 5.49
CA TRP A 235 5.17 9.25 5.45
C TRP A 235 5.89 10.57 5.72
N ASP A 236 5.36 11.70 5.26
CA ASP A 236 5.97 13.03 5.32
C ASP A 236 5.79 13.75 6.66
N ILE A 237 4.62 13.60 7.30
CA ILE A 237 4.30 14.27 8.57
C ILE A 237 4.46 13.38 9.80
N TYR A 238 4.56 12.06 9.63
CA TYR A 238 4.59 11.10 10.73
C TYR A 238 5.78 10.15 10.65
N VAL A 239 5.92 9.35 9.57
CA VAL A 239 6.96 8.32 9.48
C VAL A 239 8.35 8.94 9.48
N ASP A 240 8.59 9.94 8.65
CA ASP A 240 9.87 10.62 8.51
C ASP A 240 10.23 11.45 9.74
N PRO A 241 9.39 12.38 10.22
CA PRO A 241 9.70 13.19 11.39
C PRO A 241 9.92 12.39 12.68
N LEU A 242 9.26 11.24 12.83
CA LEU A 242 9.43 10.38 14.00
C LEU A 242 10.51 9.29 13.80
N GLY A 243 11.16 9.24 12.64
CA GLY A 243 12.23 8.28 12.36
C GLY A 243 11.76 6.82 12.30
N LEU A 244 10.52 6.57 11.84
CA LEU A 244 9.88 5.24 11.88
C LEU A 244 10.26 4.33 10.71
N TRP A 245 11.13 4.75 9.79
CA TRP A 245 11.58 3.93 8.65
C TRP A 245 12.17 2.58 9.05
N GLY A 246 12.72 2.48 10.28
CA GLY A 246 13.25 1.24 10.83
C GLY A 246 12.26 0.08 10.87
N HIS A 247 10.94 0.35 10.86
CA HIS A 247 9.89 -0.68 10.86
C HIS A 247 9.90 -1.57 9.60
N THR A 248 10.46 -1.11 8.49
CA THR A 248 10.56 -1.87 7.24
C THR A 248 11.67 -2.91 7.27
N LYS A 249 12.68 -2.71 8.14
CA LYS A 249 13.94 -3.47 8.12
C LYS A 249 13.74 -4.97 8.36
N GLY A 250 13.03 -5.34 9.41
CA GLY A 250 12.83 -6.75 9.76
C GLY A 250 12.08 -7.49 8.66
N LEU A 251 11.01 -6.89 8.11
CA LEU A 251 10.27 -7.50 7.01
C LEU A 251 11.13 -7.66 5.76
N SER A 252 11.88 -6.62 5.38
CA SER A 252 12.80 -6.67 4.23
C SER A 252 13.83 -7.79 4.35
N MET A 253 14.39 -7.98 5.56
CA MET A 253 15.34 -9.07 5.82
C MET A 253 14.67 -10.45 5.75
N LEU A 254 13.43 -10.58 6.26
CA LEU A 254 12.70 -11.84 6.23
C LEU A 254 12.39 -12.31 4.81
N VAL A 255 11.94 -11.39 3.94
CA VAL A 255 11.53 -11.73 2.57
C VAL A 255 12.69 -11.76 1.58
N ALA A 256 13.89 -11.37 2.00
CA ALA A 256 15.06 -11.34 1.12
C ALA A 256 15.31 -12.72 0.48
N GLY A 257 15.41 -12.74 -0.86
CA GLY A 257 15.62 -13.97 -1.63
C GLY A 257 14.39 -14.86 -1.79
N THR A 258 13.20 -14.41 -1.36
CA THR A 258 11.92 -15.12 -1.55
C THR A 258 10.96 -14.30 -2.40
N ASN A 259 9.84 -14.90 -2.79
CA ASN A 259 8.75 -14.20 -3.48
C ASN A 259 7.42 -14.45 -2.74
N PRO A 260 7.11 -13.66 -1.70
CA PRO A 260 5.92 -13.85 -0.88
C PRO A 260 4.60 -13.86 -1.67
N ALA A 261 4.52 -13.12 -2.78
CA ALA A 261 3.33 -13.06 -3.62
C ALA A 261 3.01 -14.40 -4.33
N GLN A 262 4.00 -15.26 -4.51
CA GLN A 262 3.82 -16.59 -5.10
C GLN A 262 3.70 -17.71 -4.05
N MET A 263 3.94 -17.39 -2.77
CA MET A 263 3.84 -18.36 -1.69
C MET A 263 2.37 -18.60 -1.30
N LYS A 264 2.08 -19.82 -0.86
CA LYS A 264 0.75 -20.21 -0.39
C LYS A 264 0.58 -19.83 1.08
N ARG A 265 -0.57 -19.28 1.43
CA ARG A 265 -0.96 -19.10 2.84
C ARG A 265 -1.24 -20.45 3.47
N ILE A 266 -0.63 -20.71 4.61
CA ILE A 266 -0.80 -21.94 5.38
C ILE A 266 -1.49 -21.61 6.71
N SER A 267 -2.56 -22.36 7.00
CA SER A 267 -3.23 -22.27 8.29
C SER A 267 -2.59 -23.22 9.30
N VAL A 268 -2.34 -22.71 10.50
CA VAL A 268 -1.84 -23.51 11.63
C VAL A 268 -2.72 -23.26 12.85
N LEU A 269 -2.74 -24.24 13.75
CA LEU A 269 -3.28 -24.02 15.10
C LEU A 269 -2.39 -23.00 15.79
N GLY A 270 -2.96 -21.83 16.03
CA GLY A 270 -2.23 -20.70 16.61
C GLY A 270 -1.83 -20.93 18.05
N ILE A 271 -0.86 -20.17 18.48
CA ILE A 271 -0.50 -20.01 19.89
C ILE A 271 -1.61 -19.18 20.58
N PRO A 272 -2.06 -19.54 21.78
CA PRO A 272 -3.04 -18.73 22.51
C PRO A 272 -2.64 -17.25 22.60
N ASN A 273 -3.59 -16.37 22.38
CA ASN A 273 -3.41 -14.90 22.37
C ASN A 273 -2.44 -14.39 21.28
N THR A 274 -2.23 -15.15 20.21
CA THR A 274 -1.42 -14.69 19.07
C THR A 274 -2.15 -14.84 17.75
N SER A 275 -1.72 -14.04 16.79
CA SER A 275 -1.96 -14.26 15.37
C SER A 275 -0.72 -14.90 14.77
N THR A 276 -0.88 -16.08 14.18
CA THR A 276 0.21 -16.82 13.51
C THR A 276 -0.12 -16.94 12.04
N LEU A 277 0.69 -16.33 11.20
CA LEU A 277 0.52 -16.30 9.74
C LEU A 277 1.74 -16.94 9.07
N LEU A 278 1.51 -17.84 8.12
CA LEU A 278 2.57 -18.52 7.39
C LEU A 278 2.35 -18.36 5.88
N LEU A 279 3.47 -18.17 5.19
CA LEU A 279 3.60 -18.29 3.73
C LEU A 279 4.57 -19.40 3.41
N GLN A 280 4.26 -20.25 2.44
CA GLN A 280 5.08 -21.42 2.11
C GLN A 280 5.16 -21.62 0.61
N ASP A 281 6.36 -21.95 0.14
CA ASP A 281 6.61 -22.57 -1.15
C ASP A 281 7.24 -23.95 -0.98
N GLU A 282 7.84 -24.48 -2.03
CA GLU A 282 8.46 -25.82 -2.00
C GLU A 282 9.72 -25.89 -1.12
N ASN A 283 10.39 -24.77 -0.87
CA ASN A 283 11.71 -24.71 -0.22
C ASN A 283 11.69 -23.97 1.12
N VAL A 284 10.81 -22.96 1.26
CA VAL A 284 10.84 -22.02 2.38
C VAL A 284 9.45 -21.85 2.98
N THR A 285 9.41 -21.77 4.30
CA THR A 285 8.25 -21.29 5.05
C THR A 285 8.62 -20.01 5.79
N LEU A 286 7.95 -18.93 5.47
CA LEU A 286 8.01 -17.68 6.23
C LEU A 286 6.92 -17.67 7.29
N GLY A 287 7.23 -17.22 8.50
CA GLY A 287 6.28 -17.16 9.60
C GLY A 287 6.30 -15.83 10.32
N TRP A 288 5.12 -15.33 10.67
CA TRP A 288 4.94 -14.18 11.54
C TRP A 288 4.03 -14.54 12.71
N ILE A 289 4.55 -14.39 13.93
CA ILE A 289 3.82 -14.60 15.17
C ILE A 289 3.75 -13.27 15.90
N ARG A 290 2.56 -12.77 16.11
CA ARG A 290 2.30 -11.51 16.81
C ARG A 290 1.38 -11.77 18.00
N HIS A 291 1.70 -11.25 19.18
CA HIS A 291 0.77 -11.22 20.29
C HIS A 291 -0.45 -10.33 19.96
N ASN A 292 -1.67 -10.79 20.25
CA ASN A 292 -2.88 -10.06 19.87
C ASN A 292 -3.01 -8.70 20.57
N ASP A 293 -2.42 -8.54 21.76
CA ASP A 293 -2.35 -7.24 22.43
C ASP A 293 -1.17 -6.37 21.96
N TYR A 294 -0.42 -6.79 20.93
CA TYR A 294 0.62 -5.96 20.33
C TYR A 294 0.08 -5.26 19.07
N ASP A 295 -0.93 -4.44 19.27
CA ASP A 295 -1.53 -3.56 18.26
C ASP A 295 -1.84 -2.18 18.85
N ARG A 296 -2.16 -1.21 17.97
CA ARG A 296 -2.48 0.17 18.35
C ARG A 296 -3.67 0.25 19.30
N SER A 297 -4.74 -0.49 19.05
CA SER A 297 -5.96 -0.44 19.86
C SER A 297 -5.72 -0.95 21.29
N ALA A 298 -4.97 -2.05 21.44
CA ALA A 298 -4.58 -2.56 22.76
C ALA A 298 -3.69 -1.56 23.50
N LYS A 299 -2.73 -0.95 22.82
CA LYS A 299 -1.87 0.09 23.40
C LYS A 299 -2.65 1.31 23.86
N THR A 300 -3.60 1.78 23.05
CA THR A 300 -4.50 2.90 23.42
C THR A 300 -5.31 2.56 24.66
N ARG A 301 -5.85 1.34 24.74
CA ARG A 301 -6.57 0.87 25.95
C ARG A 301 -5.68 0.88 27.18
N LEU A 302 -4.44 0.35 27.10
CA LEU A 302 -3.49 0.34 28.21
C LEU A 302 -3.12 1.76 28.67
N LEU A 303 -2.92 2.68 27.74
CA LEU A 303 -2.66 4.10 28.06
C LEU A 303 -3.85 4.74 28.80
N LEU A 304 -5.07 4.45 28.37
CA LEU A 304 -6.28 4.93 29.02
C LEU A 304 -6.41 4.35 30.45
N GLU A 305 -6.23 3.06 30.61
CA GLU A 305 -6.27 2.38 31.93
C GLU A 305 -5.25 2.97 32.90
N GLU A 306 -4.01 3.18 32.48
CA GLU A 306 -2.95 3.79 33.28
C GLU A 306 -3.23 5.29 33.58
N SER A 307 -3.83 6.00 32.66
CA SER A 307 -4.26 7.39 32.88
C SER A 307 -5.35 7.50 33.95
N ILE A 308 -6.36 6.62 33.88
CA ILE A 308 -7.41 6.53 34.91
C ILE A 308 -6.82 6.17 36.29
N LYS A 309 -5.89 5.23 36.34
CA LYS A 309 -5.19 4.84 37.55
C LYS A 309 -4.34 5.98 38.14
N ALA A 310 -3.66 6.73 37.27
CA ALA A 310 -2.87 7.90 37.64
C ALA A 310 -3.75 8.99 38.28
N LEU A 311 -4.90 9.29 37.70
CA LEU A 311 -5.88 10.21 38.26
C LEU A 311 -6.38 9.79 39.65
N LYS A 312 -6.64 8.51 39.85
CA LYS A 312 -7.09 7.96 41.16
C LYS A 312 -5.98 7.94 42.23
N THR A 313 -4.72 7.81 41.84
CA THR A 313 -3.60 7.62 42.76
C THR A 313 -2.68 8.82 42.92
N GLY A 314 -2.89 9.89 42.11
CA GLY A 314 -2.01 11.06 42.06
C GLY A 314 -0.59 10.77 41.50
N LYS A 315 -0.37 9.61 40.88
CA LYS A 315 0.92 9.22 40.28
C LYS A 315 0.95 9.57 38.80
N LYS A 316 2.15 9.71 38.21
CA LYS A 316 2.28 9.85 36.76
C LYS A 316 1.85 8.56 36.05
N PRO A 317 1.10 8.63 34.93
CA PRO A 317 0.74 7.46 34.17
C PRO A 317 1.98 6.81 33.54
N LYS A 318 1.97 5.49 33.45
CA LYS A 318 2.94 4.76 32.62
C LYS A 318 2.58 4.96 31.16
N THR A 319 3.55 5.36 30.33
CA THR A 319 3.35 5.65 28.90
C THR A 319 4.03 4.65 27.96
N GLU A 320 4.97 3.86 28.50
CA GLU A 320 5.69 2.85 27.76
C GLU A 320 5.23 1.44 28.16
N PHE A 321 4.89 0.65 27.17
CA PHE A 321 4.50 -0.75 27.35
C PHE A 321 5.40 -1.60 26.44
N PRO A 322 6.23 -2.48 27.03
CA PRO A 322 7.02 -3.40 26.23
C PRO A 322 6.07 -4.35 25.47
N PRO A 323 6.50 -4.90 24.34
CA PRO A 323 5.76 -5.95 23.65
C PRO A 323 5.41 -7.08 24.60
N PRO A 324 4.15 -7.56 24.62
CA PRO A 324 3.79 -8.73 25.40
C PRO A 324 4.62 -9.92 24.94
N LYS A 325 5.19 -10.66 25.90
CA LYS A 325 5.96 -11.86 25.58
C LYS A 325 5.04 -13.00 25.13
N VAL A 326 5.39 -13.64 24.05
CA VAL A 326 4.83 -14.93 23.68
C VAL A 326 5.56 -15.99 24.52
N LYS A 327 4.84 -16.72 25.36
CA LYS A 327 5.47 -17.78 26.15
C LYS A 327 6.00 -18.87 25.22
N SER A 328 7.22 -19.35 25.52
CA SER A 328 7.82 -20.48 24.80
C SER A 328 6.88 -21.68 24.77
N GLN A 329 6.58 -22.14 23.57
CA GLN A 329 5.75 -23.32 23.36
C GLN A 329 6.08 -23.99 22.02
N THR A 330 5.65 -25.23 21.89
CA THR A 330 5.82 -25.98 20.64
C THR A 330 4.59 -25.81 19.76
N ILE A 331 4.82 -25.42 18.51
CA ILE A 331 3.81 -25.40 17.46
C ILE A 331 4.10 -26.49 16.43
N LYS A 332 3.05 -26.91 15.72
CA LYS A 332 3.16 -27.79 14.56
C LYS A 332 2.90 -26.98 13.31
N ILE A 333 3.82 -27.01 12.37
CA ILE A 333 3.65 -26.39 11.05
C ILE A 333 3.68 -27.47 9.97
N PRO A 334 2.84 -27.38 8.93
CA PRO A 334 2.97 -28.25 7.79
C PRO A 334 4.26 -27.92 7.03
N VAL A 335 4.91 -28.96 6.50
CA VAL A 335 6.10 -28.84 5.64
C VAL A 335 5.88 -29.64 4.36
N PRO A 336 6.48 -29.23 3.22
CA PRO A 336 6.23 -29.88 1.93
C PRO A 336 6.64 -31.36 1.93
N THR A 337 7.77 -31.68 2.55
CA THR A 337 8.36 -33.05 2.54
C THR A 337 8.94 -33.41 3.89
N PRO A 338 9.04 -34.72 4.23
CA PRO A 338 9.89 -35.16 5.33
C PRO A 338 11.34 -34.75 5.10
N GLY A 339 12.07 -34.42 6.16
CA GLY A 339 13.46 -34.00 6.02
C GLY A 339 14.01 -33.21 7.21
N ASN A 340 15.18 -32.64 7.00
CA ASN A 340 15.84 -31.75 7.94
C ASN A 340 15.53 -30.29 7.60
N TYR A 341 15.17 -29.52 8.61
CA TYR A 341 14.79 -28.12 8.48
C TYR A 341 15.64 -27.25 9.40
N LYS A 342 16.21 -26.19 8.85
CA LYS A 342 16.77 -25.09 9.62
C LYS A 342 15.68 -24.09 9.92
N VAL A 343 15.51 -23.70 11.18
CA VAL A 343 14.55 -22.71 11.62
C VAL A 343 15.30 -21.55 12.25
N ASP A 344 15.21 -20.40 11.61
CA ASP A 344 15.80 -19.16 12.10
C ASP A 344 14.70 -18.30 12.73
N PHE A 345 14.97 -17.75 13.91
CA PHE A 345 14.08 -16.84 14.63
C PHE A 345 14.63 -15.43 14.58
N MET A 346 13.75 -14.47 14.35
CA MET A 346 14.13 -13.08 14.15
C MET A 346 13.18 -12.14 14.89
N GLU A 347 13.71 -11.10 15.46
CA GLU A 347 12.94 -9.99 16.01
C GLU A 347 12.41 -9.11 14.85
N THR A 348 11.10 -8.84 14.84
CA THR A 348 10.41 -8.30 13.67
C THR A 348 10.77 -6.85 13.34
N LEU A 349 11.12 -6.04 14.35
CA LEU A 349 11.43 -4.63 14.14
C LEU A 349 12.85 -4.45 13.57
N SER A 350 13.85 -5.02 14.23
CA SER A 350 15.26 -4.80 13.90
C SER A 350 15.83 -5.80 12.89
N GLY A 351 15.20 -6.95 12.72
CA GLY A 351 15.76 -8.09 11.98
C GLY A 351 16.86 -8.83 12.75
N ARG A 352 17.03 -8.55 14.05
CA ARG A 352 18.05 -9.21 14.87
C ARG A 352 17.72 -10.68 15.06
N SER A 353 18.70 -11.56 14.87
CA SER A 353 18.55 -12.98 15.15
C SER A 353 18.24 -13.23 16.63
N LEU A 354 17.24 -14.05 16.87
CA LEU A 354 16.88 -14.59 18.20
C LEU A 354 17.38 -16.02 18.40
N GLY A 355 18.09 -16.57 17.41
CA GLY A 355 18.65 -17.90 17.43
C GLY A 355 18.23 -18.74 16.23
N SER A 356 18.84 -19.89 16.11
CA SER A 356 18.62 -20.86 15.04
C SER A 356 18.58 -22.27 15.63
N THR A 357 17.74 -23.12 15.07
CA THR A 357 17.69 -24.55 15.43
C THR A 357 17.58 -25.41 14.18
N THR A 358 18.10 -26.61 14.26
CA THR A 358 17.89 -27.62 13.22
C THR A 358 17.00 -28.71 13.82
N THR A 359 15.95 -29.08 13.09
CA THR A 359 15.01 -30.13 13.51
C THR A 359 14.64 -30.98 12.31
N SER A 360 14.22 -32.22 12.55
CA SER A 360 13.84 -33.15 11.50
C SER A 360 12.44 -33.69 11.71
N THR A 361 11.81 -34.09 10.61
CA THR A 361 10.54 -34.80 10.66
C THR A 361 10.52 -35.94 9.64
N ALA A 362 9.88 -37.04 10.03
CA ALA A 362 9.58 -38.17 9.11
C ALA A 362 8.20 -38.03 8.45
N SER A 363 7.48 -36.93 8.70
CA SER A 363 6.15 -36.64 8.16
C SER A 363 6.11 -35.25 7.52
N THR A 364 4.95 -34.87 6.99
CA THR A 364 4.71 -33.50 6.49
C THR A 364 4.30 -32.50 7.59
N SER A 365 4.68 -32.76 8.83
CA SER A 365 4.43 -31.89 9.98
C SER A 365 5.69 -31.73 10.82
N LEU A 366 6.15 -30.51 10.99
CA LEU A 366 7.34 -30.15 11.75
C LEU A 366 6.94 -29.54 13.09
N GLN A 367 7.58 -30.01 14.18
CA GLN A 367 7.43 -29.40 15.49
C GLN A 367 8.53 -28.36 15.71
N ILE A 368 8.14 -27.15 16.06
CA ILE A 368 9.05 -26.02 16.31
C ILE A 368 8.78 -25.48 17.71
N ARG A 369 9.81 -25.34 18.51
CA ARG A 369 9.73 -24.63 19.79
C ARG A 369 10.00 -23.15 19.56
N ILE A 370 9.00 -22.31 19.83
CA ILE A 370 9.12 -20.86 19.75
C ILE A 370 9.94 -20.39 20.95
N PRO A 371 10.96 -19.51 20.79
CA PRO A 371 11.69 -18.91 21.90
C PRO A 371 10.79 -17.96 22.72
N ASP A 372 11.23 -17.64 23.95
CA ASP A 372 10.57 -16.66 24.83
C ASP A 372 10.71 -15.21 24.33
#